data_8443e011c782f2f49bff5b236d748fb2
#
_entry.id   8443e011c782f2f49bff5b236d748fb2
#
_cell.length_a   1.000
_cell.length_b   1.000
_cell.length_c   1.000
_cell.angle_alpha   90.00
_cell.angle_beta   90.00
_cell.angle_gamma   90.00
#
_symmetry.space_group_name_H-M   'P 1'
#
loop_
_entity.id
_entity.type
_entity.pdbx_description
1 polymer ?
#
loop_
_entity_poly.entity_id
_entity_poly.type
_entity_poly.pdbx_seq_one_letter_code
_entity_poly.pdbx_strand_id
1 'polypeptide(L)' 'MKEYILNTIVLKTGDSIEIVEPSTLPMKDRVMYKLQHEEDRVVIVRGNGKMVIHMDNIMFSSSIPLDIIHEDFDDEV' A
#
# COMPACT_ATOMS: atom_id res chain seq x y z
N MET A 1 -2.74 18.23 -9.88
CA MET A 1 -1.85 17.53 -8.93
C MET A 1 -2.43 16.19 -8.58
N LYS A 2 -1.60 15.16 -8.61
CA LYS A 2 -2.07 13.82 -8.30
C LYS A 2 -1.73 13.47 -6.87
N GLU A 3 -2.66 12.81 -6.23
CA GLU A 3 -2.47 12.37 -4.86
C GLU A 3 -2.41 10.86 -4.80
N TYR A 4 -1.54 10.38 -3.96
CA TYR A 4 -1.32 8.96 -3.78
C TYR A 4 -1.28 8.63 -2.30
N ILE A 5 -1.43 7.36 -2.02
CA ILE A 5 -1.36 6.85 -0.67
C ILE A 5 -0.26 5.81 -0.63
N LEU A 6 0.66 5.97 0.30
CA LEU A 6 1.71 4.99 0.52
C LEU A 6 1.28 4.07 1.64
N ASN A 7 1.14 2.81 1.33
CA ASN A 7 0.82 1.78 2.31
C ASN A 7 2.08 0.98 2.59
N THR A 8 2.42 0.87 3.85
CA THR A 8 3.58 0.10 4.28
C THR A 8 3.10 -1.03 5.17
N ILE A 9 3.47 -2.24 4.81
CA ILE A 9 3.13 -3.43 5.58
C ILE A 9 4.43 -4.03 6.09
N VAL A 10 4.58 -4.11 7.40
CA VAL A 10 5.78 -4.69 8.00
C VAL A 10 5.45 -6.09 8.47
N LEU A 11 6.23 -7.04 8.01
CA LEU A 11 6.02 -8.44 8.33
C LEU A 11 6.80 -8.82 9.58
N LYS A 12 6.37 -9.91 10.19
CA LYS A 12 7.02 -10.39 11.42
C LYS A 12 8.46 -10.81 11.17
N THR A 13 8.80 -11.11 9.93
CA THR A 13 10.17 -11.45 9.57
C THR A 13 11.10 -10.25 9.57
N GLY A 14 10.54 -9.04 9.62
CA GLY A 14 11.32 -7.83 9.51
C GLY A 14 11.30 -7.20 8.14
N ASP A 15 10.78 -7.91 7.16
CA ASP A 15 10.63 -7.36 5.81
C ASP A 15 9.48 -6.37 5.75
N SER A 16 9.57 -5.43 4.84
CA SER A 16 8.49 -4.48 4.62
C SER A 16 8.10 -4.46 3.16
N ILE A 17 6.82 -4.19 2.93
CA ILE A 17 6.25 -4.11 1.60
C ILE A 17 5.62 -2.74 1.46
N GLU A 18 5.96 -2.04 0.38
CA GLU A 18 5.41 -0.73 0.13
C GLU A 18 4.54 -0.77 -1.10
N ILE A 19 3.33 -0.26 -0.97
CA ILE A 19 2.36 -0.25 -2.05
C ILE A 19 1.80 1.15 -2.19
N VAL A 20 2.00 1.75 -3.36
CA VAL A 20 1.47 3.08 -3.65
C VAL A 20 0.19 2.90 -4.45
N GLU A 21 -0.86 3.56 -4.01
CA GLU A 21 -2.13 3.49 -4.72
C GLU A 21 -2.69 4.90 -4.88
N PRO A 22 -3.49 5.12 -5.93
CA PRO A 22 -4.09 6.45 -6.12
C PRO A 22 -5.16 6.71 -5.07
N SER A 23 -5.25 7.95 -4.64
CA SER A 23 -6.25 8.33 -3.63
C SER A 23 -7.67 8.27 -4.18
N THR A 24 -7.81 8.15 -5.49
CA THR A 24 -9.13 8.03 -6.11
C THR A 24 -9.65 6.60 -6.12
N LEU A 25 -8.83 5.66 -5.68
CA LEU A 25 -9.25 4.26 -5.65
C LEU A 25 -10.46 4.09 -4.72
N PRO A 26 -11.48 3.32 -5.11
CA PRO A 26 -12.61 3.09 -4.22
C PRO A 26 -12.15 2.48 -2.90
N MET A 27 -12.86 2.85 -1.84
CA MET A 27 -12.41 2.48 -0.50
C MET A 27 -12.22 0.97 -0.35
N LYS A 28 -13.13 0.18 -0.86
CA LYS A 28 -13.05 -1.26 -0.69
C LYS A 28 -11.90 -1.89 -1.46
N ASP A 29 -11.30 -1.15 -2.40
CA ASP A 29 -10.16 -1.64 -3.16
C ASP A 29 -8.84 -1.19 -2.55
N ARG A 30 -8.89 -0.35 -1.51
CA ARG A 30 -7.67 0.15 -0.88
C ARG A 30 -7.06 -0.90 0.03
N VAL A 31 -5.74 -0.87 0.10
CA VAL A 31 -4.99 -1.83 0.91
C VAL A 31 -5.43 -1.77 2.37
N MET A 32 -5.55 -0.56 2.91
CA MET A 32 -5.90 -0.41 4.32
C MET A 32 -7.29 -0.97 4.62
N TYR A 33 -8.24 -0.78 3.71
CA TYR A 33 -9.56 -1.35 3.91
C TYR A 33 -9.49 -2.87 3.96
N LYS A 34 -8.72 -3.46 3.06
CA LYS A 34 -8.58 -4.92 3.02
C LYS A 34 -7.94 -5.43 4.30
N LEU A 35 -6.92 -4.72 4.79
CA LEU A 35 -6.26 -5.14 6.02
C LEU A 35 -7.18 -5.08 7.22
N GLN A 36 -8.16 -4.19 7.21
CA GLN A 36 -9.08 -4.06 8.33
C GLN A 36 -10.22 -5.05 8.29
N HIS A 37 -10.53 -5.59 7.11
CA HIS A 37 -11.73 -6.41 6.95
C HIS A 37 -11.43 -7.86 6.61
N GLU A 38 -10.22 -8.20 6.19
CA GLU A 38 -9.85 -9.57 5.90
C GLU A 38 -9.32 -10.23 7.16
N GLU A 39 -9.57 -11.53 7.30
CA GLU A 39 -9.17 -12.25 8.49
C GLU A 39 -7.99 -13.17 8.25
N ASP A 40 -7.95 -13.82 7.09
CA ASP A 40 -6.92 -14.80 6.81
C ASP A 40 -5.79 -14.22 6.00
N ARG A 41 -6.13 -13.59 4.91
CA ARG A 41 -5.12 -13.11 3.98
C ARG A 41 -5.68 -11.95 3.19
N VAL A 42 -4.75 -11.16 2.69
CA VAL A 42 -5.07 -10.02 1.83
C VAL A 42 -4.50 -10.29 0.46
N VAL A 43 -5.32 -10.11 -0.58
CA VAL A 43 -4.88 -10.27 -1.96
C VAL A 43 -4.81 -8.89 -2.59
N ILE A 44 -3.64 -8.55 -3.11
CA ILE A 44 -3.41 -7.26 -3.73
C ILE A 44 -3.03 -7.49 -5.17
N VAL A 45 -3.80 -6.90 -6.09
CA VAL A 45 -3.57 -7.05 -7.52
C VAL A 45 -2.91 -5.78 -8.03
N ARG A 46 -1.79 -5.93 -8.70
CA ARG A 46 -1.04 -4.81 -9.26
C ARG A 46 -0.59 -5.15 -10.66
N GLY A 47 -1.10 -4.40 -11.64
CA GLY A 47 -0.74 -4.67 -13.01
C GLY A 47 -1.04 -6.12 -13.37
N ASN A 48 -0.02 -6.84 -13.77
CA ASN A 48 -0.16 -8.24 -14.12
C ASN A 48 0.13 -9.17 -12.95
N GLY A 49 0.47 -8.61 -11.82
CA GLY A 49 0.88 -9.41 -10.68
C GLY A 49 -0.18 -9.47 -9.60
N LYS A 50 -0.03 -10.45 -8.74
CA LYS A 50 -0.90 -10.65 -7.61
C LYS A 50 -0.06 -10.99 -6.41
N MET A 51 -0.33 -10.33 -5.28
CA MET A 51 0.38 -10.57 -4.04
C MET A 51 -0.61 -11.08 -3.01
N VAL A 52 -0.24 -12.13 -2.32
CA VAL A 52 -1.06 -12.68 -1.24
C VAL A 52 -0.26 -12.59 0.05
N ILE A 53 -0.84 -11.94 1.04
CA ILE A 53 -0.18 -11.74 2.33
C ILE A 53 -1.06 -12.36 3.40
N HIS A 54 -0.50 -13.30 4.15
CA HIS A 54 -1.22 -13.91 5.25
C HIS A 54 -1.23 -12.98 6.44
N MET A 55 -2.40 -12.78 7.03
CA MET A 55 -2.56 -11.81 8.10
C MET A 55 -1.70 -12.15 9.31
N ASP A 56 -1.47 -13.43 9.55
CA ASP A 56 -0.64 -13.85 10.69
C ASP A 56 0.79 -13.37 10.59
N ASN A 57 1.25 -13.04 9.39
CA ASN A 57 2.63 -12.60 9.18
C ASN A 57 2.79 -11.10 9.29
N ILE A 58 1.72 -10.35 9.46
CA ILE A 58 1.77 -8.91 9.50
C ILE A 58 1.98 -8.44 10.94
N MET A 59 3.05 -7.66 11.15
CA MET A 59 3.32 -7.07 12.44
C MET A 59 2.51 -5.79 12.61
N PHE A 60 2.63 -4.88 11.64
CA PHE A 60 1.82 -3.67 11.63
C PHE A 60 1.83 -3.11 10.21
N SER A 61 0.93 -2.16 9.98
CA SER A 61 0.84 -1.51 8.70
C SER A 61 0.48 -0.04 8.92
N SER A 62 0.82 0.78 7.94
CA SER A 62 0.53 2.19 7.99
C SER A 62 0.11 2.66 6.61
N SER A 63 -0.62 3.77 6.59
CA SER A 63 -1.10 4.37 5.36
C SER A 63 -0.89 5.86 5.47
N ILE A 64 -0.12 6.42 4.56
CA ILE A 64 0.27 7.82 4.60
C ILE A 64 -0.08 8.47 3.27
N PRO A 65 -0.82 9.57 3.29
CA PRO A 65 -1.09 10.28 2.04
C PRO A 65 0.19 10.93 1.52
N LEU A 66 0.35 10.86 0.21
CA LEU A 66 1.49 11.46 -0.47
C LEU A 66 1.00 12.51 -1.44
N ASP A 67 1.52 13.71 -1.30
CA ASP A 67 1.35 14.73 -2.31
C ASP A 67 2.59 14.70 -3.17
N ILE A 68 2.46 14.10 -4.33
CA ILE A 68 3.61 13.97 -5.20
C ILE A 68 3.72 15.21 -6.04
N ILE A 69 4.79 15.93 -5.84
CA ILE A 69 5.10 17.11 -6.62
C ILE A 69 6.23 16.74 -7.56
N HIS A 70 5.92 16.67 -8.83
CA HIS A 70 6.87 16.13 -9.79
C HIS A 70 8.15 16.93 -9.89
N GLU A 71 8.06 18.22 -9.70
CA GLU A 71 9.25 19.05 -9.79
C GLU A 71 10.25 18.68 -8.72
N ASP A 72 9.79 18.19 -7.59
CA ASP A 72 10.70 17.80 -6.53
C ASP A 72 11.58 16.64 -6.94
N PHE A 73 11.03 15.74 -7.71
CA PHE A 73 11.80 14.60 -8.17
C PHE A 73 12.70 14.97 -9.32
N ASP A 74 12.21 15.85 -10.18
CA ASP A 74 13.01 16.26 -11.33
C ASP A 74 14.23 17.02 -10.91
N ASP A 75 14.11 17.80 -9.86
CA ASP A 75 15.21 18.63 -9.42
C ASP A 75 16.37 17.83 -8.86
N GLU A 76 16.13 16.60 -8.52
CA GLU A 76 17.17 15.75 -7.96
C GLU A 76 18.07 15.14 -9.00
N VAL A 77 17.69 15.29 -10.22
CA VAL A 77 18.44 14.67 -11.31
C VAL A 77 19.73 15.41 -11.62
#